data_5c2b70766d45513ec345c63eabfdf869
#
_entry.id   5c2b70766d45513ec345c63eabfdf869
#
_cell.length_a   1.000
_cell.length_b   1.000
_cell.length_c   1.000
_cell.angle_alpha   90.00
_cell.angle_beta   90.00
_cell.angle_gamma   90.00
#
_symmetry.space_group_name_H-M   'P 1'
#
loop_
_entity.id
_entity.type
_entity.pdbx_description
1 polymer ?
#
loop_
_entity_poly.entity_id
_entity_poly.type
_entity_poly.pdbx_seq_one_letter_code
_entity_poly.pdbx_strand_id
1 'polypeptide(L)'
;MDIFVGLLFKKLTTEVGLYKIYLHKGVFIMKILEFIQVVNNNKAKLYNKADKNALSNVIKQTLNIKSYIPIIDKQHLATRVLDACTFEENGVIKTDSFQKYFLFTINVLKMYTDLEFDEEGNIYEEYDELCSNGLLDAILDTFEEDYGRANTILNMLYADMIENNNSTANLIGTAMSKLSTGADELIHSLSDKIADINTNLNNEDIAKLQNFLK
;
A
#
# COMPACT_ATOMS: atom_id res chain seq x y z
N MET A 1 35.40 2.15 -20.07
CA MET A 1 34.13 1.37 -20.00
C MET A 1 32.92 2.20 -20.40
N ASP A 2 33.00 3.54 -20.31
CA ASP A 2 31.86 4.44 -20.60
C ASP A 2 31.56 4.70 -22.08
N ILE A 3 32.50 4.48 -22.97
CA ILE A 3 32.34 4.75 -24.41
C ILE A 3 31.48 3.67 -25.11
N PHE A 4 31.54 2.43 -24.61
CA PHE A 4 30.79 1.31 -25.20
C PHE A 4 29.29 1.36 -24.84
N VAL A 5 28.95 1.84 -23.65
CA VAL A 5 27.59 2.05 -23.17
C VAL A 5 26.93 3.16 -23.99
N GLY A 6 27.64 4.25 -24.25
CA GLY A 6 27.14 5.39 -25.03
C GLY A 6 26.84 5.05 -26.51
N LEU A 7 27.58 4.11 -27.11
CA LEU A 7 27.36 3.68 -28.50
C LEU A 7 26.17 2.73 -28.66
N LEU A 8 25.92 1.85 -27.69
CA LEU A 8 24.71 1.01 -27.65
C LEU A 8 23.44 1.84 -27.49
N PHE A 9 23.52 2.88 -26.65
CA PHE A 9 22.41 3.82 -26.44
C PHE A 9 22.07 4.64 -27.69
N LYS A 10 23.07 5.10 -28.40
CA LYS A 10 22.86 5.88 -29.64
C LYS A 10 22.21 5.07 -30.76
N LYS A 11 22.39 3.74 -30.74
CA LYS A 11 21.77 2.83 -31.71
C LYS A 11 20.31 2.47 -31.36
N LEU A 12 19.97 2.42 -30.06
CA LEU A 12 18.62 2.19 -29.58
C LEU A 12 17.73 3.45 -29.73
N THR A 13 18.27 4.64 -29.59
CA THR A 13 17.52 5.90 -29.68
C THR A 13 17.25 6.35 -31.12
N THR A 14 17.95 5.82 -32.13
CA THR A 14 17.75 6.19 -33.55
C THR A 14 16.74 5.31 -34.28
N GLU A 15 16.44 4.10 -33.78
CA GLU A 15 15.47 3.19 -34.42
C GLU A 15 14.07 3.17 -33.77
N VAL A 16 13.93 3.69 -32.55
CA VAL A 16 12.64 3.74 -31.84
C VAL A 16 12.47 5.15 -31.30
N GLY A 17 11.59 5.93 -31.92
CA GLY A 17 11.42 7.36 -31.66
C GLY A 17 11.42 7.74 -30.19
N LEU A 18 12.31 8.68 -29.87
CA LEU A 18 12.37 9.57 -28.71
C LEU A 18 11.64 9.10 -27.44
N TYR A 19 12.24 8.14 -26.71
CA TYR A 19 11.88 7.91 -25.33
C TYR A 19 12.69 8.86 -24.43
N LYS A 20 11.99 9.70 -23.68
CA LYS A 20 12.60 10.57 -22.67
C LYS A 20 12.99 9.71 -21.47
N ILE A 21 14.21 9.21 -21.46
CA ILE A 21 14.76 8.45 -20.33
C ILE A 21 15.20 9.47 -19.26
N TYR A 22 14.54 9.46 -18.12
CA TYR A 22 14.94 10.30 -16.98
C TYR A 22 15.99 9.58 -16.16
N LEU A 23 17.18 10.20 -16.10
CA LEU A 23 18.27 9.75 -15.23
C LEU A 23 18.13 10.45 -13.88
N HIS A 24 17.59 9.76 -12.88
CA HIS A 24 17.60 10.23 -11.51
C HIS A 24 18.67 9.46 -10.73
N LYS A 25 19.77 10.11 -10.35
CA LYS A 25 20.89 9.53 -9.57
C LYS A 25 21.55 8.27 -10.19
N GLY A 26 21.64 8.18 -11.53
CA GLY A 26 22.28 7.04 -12.19
C GLY A 26 21.43 5.75 -12.24
N VAL A 27 20.17 5.80 -11.83
CA VAL A 27 19.20 4.71 -11.97
C VAL A 27 18.32 5.01 -13.19
N PHE A 28 18.18 4.03 -14.07
CA PHE A 28 17.21 4.11 -15.18
C PHE A 28 15.82 3.89 -14.58
N ILE A 29 14.92 4.83 -14.81
CA ILE A 29 13.51 4.75 -14.42
C ILE A 29 12.70 4.69 -15.70
N MET A 30 11.82 3.71 -15.82
CA MET A 30 10.97 3.51 -16.98
C MET A 30 9.50 3.66 -16.60
N LYS A 31 8.78 4.56 -17.27
CA LYS A 31 7.33 4.71 -17.07
C LYS A 31 6.56 3.52 -17.66
N ILE A 32 5.46 3.15 -17.04
CA ILE A 32 4.63 1.99 -17.42
C ILE A 32 4.22 2.04 -18.90
N LEU A 33 3.70 3.16 -19.38
CA LEU A 33 3.26 3.29 -20.77
C LEU A 33 4.42 3.16 -21.77
N GLU A 34 5.60 3.69 -21.45
CA GLU A 34 6.80 3.54 -22.25
C GLU A 34 7.24 2.07 -22.33
N PHE A 35 7.24 1.39 -21.18
CA PHE A 35 7.53 -0.04 -21.09
C PHE A 35 6.59 -0.87 -21.98
N ILE A 36 5.28 -0.65 -21.87
CA ILE A 36 4.27 -1.35 -22.66
C ILE A 36 4.52 -1.15 -24.16
N GLN A 37 4.81 0.08 -24.58
CA GLN A 37 5.10 0.39 -26.00
C GLN A 37 6.37 -0.33 -26.49
N VAL A 38 7.44 -0.33 -25.70
CA VAL A 38 8.70 -1.03 -26.04
C VAL A 38 8.46 -2.52 -26.18
N VAL A 39 7.75 -3.13 -25.24
CA VAL A 39 7.47 -4.57 -25.28
C VAL A 39 6.57 -4.91 -26.47
N ASN A 40 5.52 -4.14 -26.74
CA ASN A 40 4.60 -4.40 -27.85
C ASN A 40 5.30 -4.25 -29.22
N ASN A 41 6.17 -3.26 -29.38
CA ASN A 41 6.98 -3.09 -30.59
C ASN A 41 7.94 -4.27 -30.81
N ASN A 42 8.49 -4.82 -29.74
CA ASN A 42 9.36 -5.98 -29.80
C ASN A 42 8.59 -7.31 -29.97
N LYS A 43 7.40 -7.44 -29.34
CA LYS A 43 6.48 -8.57 -29.61
C LYS A 43 6.16 -8.68 -31.11
N ALA A 44 5.85 -7.57 -31.78
CA ALA A 44 5.54 -7.57 -33.22
C ALA A 44 6.68 -8.13 -34.07
N LYS A 45 7.95 -7.96 -33.65
CA LYS A 45 9.14 -8.54 -34.32
C LYS A 45 9.34 -10.02 -34.00
N LEU A 46 8.81 -10.52 -32.85
CA LEU A 46 8.99 -11.88 -32.36
C LEU A 46 7.87 -12.84 -32.78
N TYR A 47 6.75 -12.33 -33.29
CA TYR A 47 5.55 -13.14 -33.63
C TYR A 47 5.80 -14.25 -34.69
N ASN A 48 6.98 -14.28 -35.30
CA ASN A 48 7.37 -15.36 -36.22
C ASN A 48 7.98 -16.60 -35.53
N LYS A 49 8.12 -16.60 -34.19
CA LYS A 49 8.61 -17.76 -33.41
C LYS A 49 7.70 -17.97 -32.20
N ALA A 50 7.01 -19.11 -32.18
CA ALA A 50 6.16 -19.57 -31.06
C ALA A 50 7.03 -19.97 -29.84
N ASP A 51 7.81 -19.03 -29.30
CA ASP A 51 8.67 -19.25 -28.15
C ASP A 51 8.02 -18.60 -26.92
N LYS A 52 7.52 -19.43 -25.98
CA LYS A 52 6.95 -18.97 -24.71
C LYS A 52 7.95 -18.13 -23.88
N ASN A 53 9.23 -18.30 -24.09
CA ASN A 53 10.29 -17.56 -23.41
C ASN A 53 10.59 -16.19 -24.07
N ALA A 54 10.06 -15.94 -25.26
CA ALA A 54 10.36 -14.71 -26.00
C ALA A 54 9.90 -13.45 -25.25
N LEU A 55 8.73 -13.49 -24.61
CA LEU A 55 8.21 -12.37 -23.82
C LEU A 55 9.06 -12.12 -22.58
N SER A 56 9.38 -13.17 -21.82
CA SER A 56 10.23 -13.08 -20.63
C SER A 56 11.63 -12.52 -20.97
N ASN A 57 12.19 -12.93 -22.12
CA ASN A 57 13.48 -12.41 -22.59
C ASN A 57 13.41 -10.92 -22.93
N VAL A 58 12.32 -10.46 -23.60
CA VAL A 58 12.11 -9.04 -23.89
C VAL A 58 11.99 -8.24 -22.60
N ILE A 59 11.19 -8.73 -21.64
CA ILE A 59 11.02 -8.09 -20.33
C ILE A 59 12.36 -7.93 -19.62
N LYS A 60 13.16 -9.03 -19.52
CA LYS A 60 14.48 -9.03 -18.88
C LYS A 60 15.50 -8.14 -19.58
N GLN A 61 15.34 -7.89 -20.88
CA GLN A 61 16.21 -6.97 -21.63
C GLN A 61 15.78 -5.52 -21.49
N THR A 62 14.50 -5.29 -21.20
CA THR A 62 13.92 -3.95 -21.12
C THR A 62 13.96 -3.40 -19.71
N LEU A 63 13.72 -4.24 -18.70
CA LEU A 63 13.71 -3.86 -17.28
C LEU A 63 14.96 -4.35 -16.55
N ASN A 64 15.42 -3.56 -15.60
CA ASN A 64 16.43 -3.97 -14.63
C ASN A 64 15.76 -4.75 -13.51
N ILE A 65 15.67 -6.07 -13.64
CA ILE A 65 14.96 -6.94 -12.71
C ILE A 65 15.93 -7.51 -11.66
N LYS A 66 15.58 -7.30 -10.40
CA LYS A 66 16.23 -7.95 -9.26
C LYS A 66 15.61 -9.30 -9.03
N SER A 67 16.42 -10.36 -9.03
CA SER A 67 15.95 -11.73 -8.75
C SER A 67 15.75 -12.01 -7.26
N TYR A 68 16.27 -11.15 -6.39
CA TYR A 68 16.23 -11.31 -4.93
C TYR A 68 16.19 -9.96 -4.23
N ILE A 69 15.39 -9.89 -3.18
CA ILE A 69 15.30 -8.76 -2.24
C ILE A 69 15.61 -9.29 -0.83
N PRO A 70 16.39 -8.55 -0.01
CA PRO A 70 16.66 -8.94 1.38
C PRO A 70 15.38 -9.14 2.18
N ILE A 71 15.40 -10.10 3.12
CA ILE A 71 14.21 -10.47 3.91
C ILE A 71 13.67 -9.29 4.73
N ILE A 72 14.57 -8.44 5.23
CA ILE A 72 14.19 -7.25 6.00
C ILE A 72 13.41 -6.24 5.15
N ASP A 73 13.77 -6.09 3.87
CA ASP A 73 13.08 -5.19 2.96
C ASP A 73 11.69 -5.74 2.60
N LYS A 74 11.55 -7.07 2.45
CA LYS A 74 10.26 -7.74 2.28
C LYS A 74 9.36 -7.55 3.50
N GLN A 75 9.92 -7.65 4.71
CA GLN A 75 9.20 -7.40 5.95
C GLN A 75 8.73 -5.94 6.02
N HIS A 76 9.60 -4.97 5.74
CA HIS A 76 9.23 -3.56 5.70
C HIS A 76 8.16 -3.26 4.66
N LEU A 77 8.23 -3.90 3.49
CA LEU A 77 7.19 -3.80 2.47
C LEU A 77 5.84 -4.30 3.02
N ALA A 78 5.83 -5.52 3.55
CA ALA A 78 4.62 -6.15 4.07
C ALA A 78 3.99 -5.31 5.21
N THR A 79 4.80 -4.81 6.16
CA THR A 79 4.33 -3.93 7.23
C THR A 79 3.68 -2.67 6.66
N ARG A 80 4.34 -1.95 5.75
CA ARG A 80 3.77 -0.73 5.14
C ARG A 80 2.47 -0.99 4.38
N VAL A 81 2.37 -2.11 3.69
CA VAL A 81 1.13 -2.49 2.99
C VAL A 81 0.01 -2.75 4.00
N LEU A 82 0.28 -3.49 5.07
CA LEU A 82 -0.71 -3.75 6.11
C LEU A 82 -1.16 -2.48 6.82
N ASP A 83 -0.22 -1.61 7.18
CA ASP A 83 -0.53 -0.31 7.81
C ASP A 83 -1.43 0.57 6.93
N ALA A 84 -1.24 0.51 5.60
CA ALA A 84 -2.02 1.31 4.65
C ALA A 84 -3.42 0.75 4.36
N CYS A 85 -3.64 -0.56 4.55
CA CYS A 85 -4.91 -1.22 4.18
C CYS A 85 -5.72 -1.73 5.39
N THR A 86 -5.24 -1.50 6.62
CA THR A 86 -5.95 -1.92 7.83
C THR A 86 -6.49 -0.71 8.60
N PHE A 87 -7.64 -0.92 9.23
CA PHE A 87 -8.31 0.10 10.04
C PHE A 87 -9.07 -0.56 11.20
N GLU A 88 -9.27 0.21 12.27
CA GLU A 88 -10.08 -0.24 13.40
C GLU A 88 -11.53 0.21 13.22
N GLU A 89 -12.45 -0.74 13.34
CA GLU A 89 -13.88 -0.46 13.39
C GLU A 89 -14.51 -1.20 14.58
N ASN A 90 -15.06 -0.45 15.53
CA ASN A 90 -15.69 -0.96 16.75
C ASN A 90 -14.76 -1.84 17.62
N GLY A 91 -13.46 -1.55 17.66
CA GLY A 91 -12.48 -2.32 18.42
C GLY A 91 -11.97 -3.56 17.71
N VAL A 92 -12.36 -3.77 16.46
CA VAL A 92 -11.92 -4.88 15.62
C VAL A 92 -11.06 -4.36 14.49
N ILE A 93 -9.89 -4.96 14.29
CA ILE A 93 -9.05 -4.68 13.13
C ILE A 93 -9.67 -5.32 11.89
N LYS A 94 -9.92 -4.50 10.90
CA LYS A 94 -10.40 -4.88 9.58
C LYS A 94 -9.37 -4.54 8.51
N THR A 95 -9.43 -5.23 7.38
CA THR A 95 -8.51 -5.02 6.27
C THR A 95 -9.30 -4.87 4.97
N ASP A 96 -8.96 -3.85 4.19
CA ASP A 96 -9.37 -3.76 2.80
C ASP A 96 -8.52 -4.74 1.96
N SER A 97 -9.13 -5.87 1.60
CA SER A 97 -8.44 -6.93 0.87
C SER A 97 -8.06 -6.54 -0.55
N PHE A 98 -8.84 -5.66 -1.19
CA PHE A 98 -8.50 -5.13 -2.51
C PHE A 98 -7.29 -4.22 -2.43
N GLN A 99 -7.30 -3.25 -1.51
CA GLN A 99 -6.14 -2.38 -1.29
C GLN A 99 -4.89 -3.17 -0.90
N LYS A 100 -5.02 -4.19 -0.04
CA LYS A 100 -3.90 -5.07 0.32
C LYS A 100 -3.25 -5.70 -0.91
N TYR A 101 -4.06 -6.33 -1.77
CA TYR A 101 -3.58 -6.96 -2.99
C TYR A 101 -2.93 -5.94 -3.93
N PHE A 102 -3.62 -4.84 -4.21
CA PHE A 102 -3.19 -3.80 -5.14
C PHE A 102 -1.89 -3.15 -4.68
N LEU A 103 -1.83 -2.65 -3.44
CA LEU A 103 -0.64 -2.01 -2.87
C LEU A 103 0.54 -2.96 -2.80
N PHE A 104 0.30 -4.24 -2.44
CA PHE A 104 1.38 -5.22 -2.43
C PHE A 104 1.96 -5.41 -3.81
N THR A 105 1.13 -5.63 -4.83
CA THR A 105 1.57 -5.85 -6.22
C THR A 105 2.35 -4.66 -6.76
N ILE A 106 1.83 -3.43 -6.62
CA ILE A 106 2.50 -2.21 -7.07
C ILE A 106 3.86 -2.03 -6.39
N ASN A 107 3.91 -2.21 -5.07
CA ASN A 107 5.16 -2.03 -4.34
C ASN A 107 6.18 -3.14 -4.62
N VAL A 108 5.72 -4.35 -4.89
CA VAL A 108 6.58 -5.43 -5.38
C VAL A 108 7.21 -5.03 -6.73
N LEU A 109 6.41 -4.58 -7.70
CA LEU A 109 6.93 -4.15 -9.00
C LEU A 109 7.98 -3.04 -8.83
N LYS A 110 7.70 -2.01 -8.03
CA LYS A 110 8.66 -0.93 -7.72
C LYS A 110 9.94 -1.42 -7.03
N MET A 111 9.85 -2.46 -6.21
CA MET A 111 11.00 -2.99 -5.47
C MET A 111 11.90 -3.88 -6.33
N TYR A 112 11.29 -4.70 -7.20
CA TYR A 112 12.00 -5.68 -8.02
C TYR A 112 12.43 -5.14 -9.38
N THR A 113 11.83 -4.05 -9.84
CA THR A 113 12.11 -3.47 -11.15
C THR A 113 12.43 -1.99 -11.05
N ASP A 114 12.74 -1.37 -12.17
CA ASP A 114 12.89 0.07 -12.35
C ASP A 114 11.64 0.73 -12.96
N LEU A 115 10.48 0.08 -12.84
CA LEU A 115 9.19 0.63 -13.25
C LEU A 115 8.73 1.74 -12.31
N GLU A 116 8.31 2.86 -12.86
CA GLU A 116 7.71 3.98 -12.15
C GLU A 116 6.23 4.11 -12.53
N PHE A 117 5.39 4.12 -11.50
CA PHE A 117 3.97 4.40 -11.61
C PHE A 117 3.71 5.90 -11.39
N ASP A 118 2.74 6.45 -12.11
CA ASP A 118 2.29 7.83 -11.93
C ASP A 118 1.40 7.93 -10.67
N GLU A 119 2.03 8.30 -9.55
CA GLU A 119 1.33 8.42 -8.25
C GLU A 119 0.36 9.61 -8.20
N GLU A 120 0.59 10.65 -8.99
CA GLU A 120 -0.28 11.84 -9.08
C GLU A 120 -1.39 11.67 -10.13
N GLY A 121 -1.25 10.68 -11.02
CA GLY A 121 -2.15 10.39 -12.12
C GLY A 121 -3.05 9.20 -11.86
N ASN A 122 -3.05 8.26 -12.78
CA ASN A 122 -3.98 7.15 -12.80
C ASN A 122 -3.28 5.79 -12.62
N ILE A 123 -2.75 5.55 -11.43
CA ILE A 123 -2.04 4.31 -11.09
C ILE A 123 -2.90 3.05 -11.36
N TYR A 124 -4.24 3.16 -11.27
CA TYR A 124 -5.16 2.06 -11.58
C TYR A 124 -5.22 1.78 -13.08
N GLU A 125 -5.23 2.82 -13.92
CA GLU A 125 -5.19 2.64 -15.38
C GLU A 125 -3.87 2.02 -15.82
N GLU A 126 -2.74 2.46 -15.26
CA GLU A 126 -1.43 1.87 -15.54
C GLU A 126 -1.35 0.40 -15.13
N TYR A 127 -1.95 0.05 -13.98
CA TYR A 127 -2.07 -1.33 -13.55
C TYR A 127 -2.93 -2.15 -14.51
N ASP A 128 -4.10 -1.63 -14.89
CA ASP A 128 -5.01 -2.30 -15.83
C ASP A 128 -4.36 -2.48 -17.20
N GLU A 129 -3.58 -1.49 -17.68
CA GLU A 129 -2.80 -1.60 -18.91
C GLU A 129 -1.74 -2.71 -18.85
N LEU A 130 -1.04 -2.87 -17.73
CA LEU A 130 -0.13 -4.00 -17.53
C LEU A 130 -0.87 -5.34 -17.58
N CYS A 131 -2.02 -5.43 -16.90
CA CYS A 131 -2.84 -6.63 -16.87
C CYS A 131 -3.40 -6.99 -18.25
N SER A 132 -4.01 -6.02 -18.95
CA SER A 132 -4.65 -6.22 -20.26
C SER A 132 -3.68 -6.64 -21.34
N ASN A 133 -2.42 -6.21 -21.24
CA ASN A 133 -1.33 -6.64 -22.12
C ASN A 133 -0.65 -7.96 -21.69
N GLY A 134 -1.07 -8.57 -20.56
CA GLY A 134 -0.47 -9.80 -20.01
C GLY A 134 0.97 -9.60 -19.54
N LEU A 135 1.33 -8.36 -19.20
CA LEU A 135 2.70 -8.01 -18.80
C LEU A 135 2.90 -8.15 -17.30
N LEU A 136 1.85 -7.95 -16.49
CA LEU A 136 1.93 -8.08 -15.04
C LEU A 136 2.43 -9.48 -14.64
N ASP A 137 1.72 -10.53 -15.06
CA ASP A 137 2.06 -11.90 -14.75
C ASP A 137 3.44 -12.26 -15.31
N ALA A 138 3.73 -11.85 -16.54
CA ALA A 138 5.01 -12.12 -17.18
C ALA A 138 6.20 -11.45 -16.47
N ILE A 139 6.01 -10.29 -15.83
CA ILE A 139 7.03 -9.65 -14.98
C ILE A 139 7.18 -10.43 -13.67
N LEU A 140 6.07 -10.74 -12.98
CA LEU A 140 6.08 -11.48 -11.72
C LEU A 140 6.73 -12.86 -11.86
N ASP A 141 6.49 -13.55 -12.97
CA ASP A 141 7.12 -14.86 -13.31
C ASP A 141 8.65 -14.76 -13.37
N THR A 142 9.23 -13.59 -13.67
CA THR A 142 10.68 -13.44 -13.75
C THR A 142 11.40 -13.59 -12.41
N PHE A 143 10.70 -13.38 -11.30
CA PHE A 143 11.18 -13.52 -9.91
C PHE A 143 10.17 -14.28 -9.02
N GLU A 144 9.40 -15.19 -9.59
CA GLU A 144 8.29 -15.93 -8.99
C GLU A 144 8.62 -16.49 -7.60
N GLU A 145 9.77 -17.18 -7.45
CA GLU A 145 10.15 -17.78 -6.18
C GLU A 145 10.31 -16.74 -5.05
N ASP A 146 10.95 -15.63 -5.35
CA ASP A 146 11.21 -14.59 -4.36
C ASP A 146 9.94 -13.75 -4.09
N TYR A 147 9.09 -13.56 -5.10
CA TYR A 147 7.74 -13.02 -4.95
C TYR A 147 6.88 -13.88 -4.02
N GLY A 148 6.92 -15.21 -4.21
CA GLY A 148 6.23 -16.16 -3.32
C GLY A 148 6.66 -16.02 -1.86
N ARG A 149 7.96 -15.83 -1.61
CA ARG A 149 8.49 -15.57 -0.26
C ARG A 149 7.98 -14.24 0.32
N ALA A 150 7.95 -13.17 -0.49
CA ALA A 150 7.42 -11.87 -0.06
C ALA A 150 5.92 -11.96 0.30
N ASN A 151 5.13 -12.66 -0.52
CA ASN A 151 3.71 -12.90 -0.26
C ASN A 151 3.49 -13.76 1.00
N THR A 152 4.35 -14.74 1.25
CA THR A 152 4.30 -15.54 2.48
C THR A 152 4.53 -14.67 3.71
N ILE A 153 5.52 -13.77 3.68
CA ILE A 153 5.79 -12.83 4.80
C ILE A 153 4.59 -11.91 5.03
N LEU A 154 4.00 -11.36 3.97
CA LEU A 154 2.78 -10.54 4.09
C LEU A 154 1.65 -11.30 4.79
N ASN A 155 1.39 -12.54 4.38
CA ASN A 155 0.33 -13.35 4.95
C ASN A 155 0.59 -13.76 6.40
N MET A 156 1.86 -14.04 6.76
CA MET A 156 2.24 -14.32 8.15
C MET A 156 2.00 -13.09 9.04
N LEU A 157 2.52 -11.92 8.65
CA LEU A 157 2.32 -10.68 9.41
C LEU A 157 0.83 -10.30 9.50
N TYR A 158 0.06 -10.53 8.44
CA TYR A 158 -1.38 -10.32 8.46
C TYR A 158 -2.09 -11.25 9.46
N ALA A 159 -1.75 -12.54 9.46
CA ALA A 159 -2.31 -13.50 10.40
C ALA A 159 -1.98 -13.12 11.87
N ASP A 160 -0.71 -12.81 12.14
CA ASP A 160 -0.26 -12.37 13.47
C ASP A 160 -0.99 -11.10 13.93
N MET A 161 -1.16 -10.13 13.03
CA MET A 161 -1.87 -8.89 13.33
C MET A 161 -3.34 -9.14 13.69
N ILE A 162 -4.05 -9.96 12.89
CA ILE A 162 -5.46 -10.29 13.15
C ILE A 162 -5.61 -11.09 14.44
N GLU A 163 -4.77 -12.10 14.68
CA GLU A 163 -4.82 -12.93 15.88
C GLU A 163 -4.55 -12.11 17.13
N ASN A 164 -3.51 -11.28 17.11
CA ASN A 164 -3.13 -10.45 18.26
C ASN A 164 -4.16 -9.37 18.59
N ASN A 165 -4.76 -8.72 17.58
CA ASN A 165 -5.66 -7.59 17.81
C ASN A 165 -7.13 -8.01 17.97
N ASN A 166 -7.56 -9.09 17.32
CA ASN A 166 -8.94 -9.55 17.38
C ASN A 166 -9.15 -10.73 18.35
N SER A 167 -8.17 -11.02 19.20
CA SER A 167 -8.33 -12.04 20.25
C SER A 167 -9.45 -11.64 21.21
N THR A 168 -10.16 -12.63 21.76
CA THR A 168 -11.25 -12.40 22.73
C THR A 168 -10.79 -11.55 23.93
N ALA A 169 -9.56 -11.75 24.39
CA ALA A 169 -8.99 -10.96 25.50
C ALA A 169 -8.85 -9.48 25.14
N ASN A 170 -8.37 -9.16 23.93
CA ASN A 170 -8.22 -7.79 23.46
C ASN A 170 -9.57 -7.11 23.20
N LEU A 171 -10.54 -7.86 22.65
CA LEU A 171 -11.89 -7.34 22.43
C LEU A 171 -12.58 -7.01 23.76
N ILE A 172 -12.46 -7.89 24.78
CA ILE A 172 -12.97 -7.64 26.13
C ILE A 172 -12.24 -6.44 26.75
N GLY A 173 -10.92 -6.37 26.65
CA GLY A 173 -10.12 -5.26 27.17
C GLY A 173 -10.53 -3.92 26.56
N THR A 174 -10.71 -3.86 25.25
CA THR A 174 -11.17 -2.68 24.51
C THR A 174 -12.59 -2.27 24.95
N ALA A 175 -13.50 -3.25 25.08
CA ALA A 175 -14.87 -2.97 25.53
C ALA A 175 -14.88 -2.42 26.98
N MET A 176 -14.10 -2.99 27.89
CA MET A 176 -13.97 -2.50 29.26
C MET A 176 -13.37 -1.08 29.33
N SER A 177 -12.35 -0.80 28.53
CA SER A 177 -11.77 0.55 28.42
C SER A 177 -12.78 1.58 27.95
N LYS A 178 -13.57 1.27 26.90
CA LYS A 178 -14.62 2.16 26.38
C LYS A 178 -15.73 2.38 27.42
N LEU A 179 -16.09 1.35 28.18
CA LEU A 179 -17.07 1.48 29.29
C LEU A 179 -16.54 2.38 30.41
N SER A 180 -15.28 2.24 30.78
CA SER A 180 -14.63 3.09 31.80
C SER A 180 -14.60 4.56 31.35
N THR A 181 -14.14 4.82 30.10
CA THR A 181 -14.11 6.19 29.55
C THR A 181 -15.51 6.80 29.48
N GLY A 182 -16.52 6.05 29.03
CA GLY A 182 -17.91 6.52 29.01
C GLY A 182 -18.49 6.79 30.41
N ALA A 183 -18.10 6.01 31.42
CA ALA A 183 -18.49 6.25 32.80
C ALA A 183 -17.84 7.53 33.35
N ASP A 184 -16.56 7.77 33.06
CA ASP A 184 -15.84 8.98 33.45
C ASP A 184 -16.45 10.24 32.80
N GLU A 185 -16.77 10.18 31.51
CA GLU A 185 -17.46 11.28 30.81
C GLU A 185 -18.84 11.61 31.41
N LEU A 186 -19.61 10.56 31.79
CA LEU A 186 -20.89 10.75 32.46
C LEU A 186 -20.72 11.41 33.84
N ILE A 187 -19.73 10.96 34.63
CA ILE A 187 -19.43 11.53 35.94
C ILE A 187 -19.03 13.01 35.80
N HIS A 188 -18.16 13.35 34.84
CA HIS A 188 -17.79 14.73 34.55
C HIS A 188 -18.99 15.58 34.14
N SER A 189 -19.81 15.07 33.20
CA SER A 189 -21.03 15.79 32.76
C SER A 189 -22.04 16.02 33.89
N LEU A 190 -22.22 15.07 34.81
CA LEU A 190 -23.05 15.21 35.98
C LEU A 190 -22.45 16.21 36.98
N SER A 191 -21.14 16.16 37.20
CA SER A 191 -20.44 17.11 38.09
C SER A 191 -20.55 18.54 37.58
N ASP A 192 -20.37 18.76 36.29
CA ASP A 192 -20.55 20.09 35.66
C ASP A 192 -21.98 20.61 35.80
N LYS A 193 -22.98 19.75 35.59
CA LYS A 193 -24.39 20.13 35.79
C LYS A 193 -24.71 20.45 37.25
N ILE A 194 -24.16 19.73 38.19
CA ILE A 194 -24.33 20.02 39.63
C ILE A 194 -23.66 21.35 39.99
N ALA A 195 -22.46 21.63 39.42
CA ALA A 195 -21.77 22.90 39.61
C ALA A 195 -22.60 24.07 39.03
N ASP A 196 -23.17 23.90 37.85
CA ASP A 196 -24.05 24.89 37.22
C ASP A 196 -25.31 25.14 38.04
N ILE A 197 -25.94 24.12 38.61
CA ILE A 197 -27.08 24.25 39.50
C ILE A 197 -26.68 25.03 40.75
N ASN A 198 -25.55 24.71 41.38
CA ASN A 198 -25.06 25.39 42.57
C ASN A 198 -24.71 26.89 42.31
N THR A 199 -24.17 27.20 41.14
CA THR A 199 -23.84 28.58 40.77
C THR A 199 -25.08 29.42 40.40
N ASN A 200 -26.14 28.80 39.88
CA ASN A 200 -27.37 29.45 39.44
C ASN A 200 -28.45 29.56 40.55
N LEU A 201 -28.33 28.77 41.63
CA LEU A 201 -29.18 28.92 42.82
C LEU A 201 -28.76 30.19 43.57
N ASN A 202 -29.50 31.28 43.30
CA ASN A 202 -29.32 32.50 44.08
C ASN A 202 -29.95 32.36 45.49
N ASN A 203 -29.61 33.30 46.40
CA ASN A 203 -30.13 33.27 47.76
C ASN A 203 -31.66 33.42 47.85
N GLU A 204 -32.33 33.99 46.82
CA GLU A 204 -33.80 34.08 46.77
C GLU A 204 -34.46 32.73 46.49
N ASP A 205 -33.86 31.89 45.64
CA ASP A 205 -34.38 30.55 45.31
C ASP A 205 -34.21 29.60 46.49
N ILE A 206 -33.11 29.72 47.25
CA ILE A 206 -32.91 29.00 48.49
C ILE A 206 -33.93 29.43 49.55
N ALA A 207 -34.21 30.70 49.69
CA ALA A 207 -35.22 31.22 50.61
C ALA A 207 -36.65 30.76 50.24
N LYS A 208 -36.98 30.68 48.94
CA LYS A 208 -38.29 30.15 48.48
C LYS A 208 -38.41 28.66 48.80
N LEU A 209 -37.34 27.86 48.60
CA LEU A 209 -37.34 26.43 48.95
C LEU A 209 -37.49 26.22 50.44
N GLN A 210 -36.86 27.03 51.29
CA GLN A 210 -37.01 26.97 52.74
C GLN A 210 -38.41 27.33 53.22
N ASN A 211 -39.11 28.27 52.54
CA ASN A 211 -40.50 28.64 52.83
C ASN A 211 -41.50 27.56 52.38
N PHE A 212 -41.17 26.75 51.37
CA PHE A 212 -41.99 25.63 50.90
C PHE A 212 -41.95 24.40 51.81
N LEU A 213 -40.90 24.29 52.64
CA LEU A 213 -40.66 23.16 53.52
C LEU A 213 -41.14 23.42 54.99
N LYS A 214 -41.71 24.58 55.25
CA LYS A 214 -42.43 24.95 56.48
C LYS A 214 -43.90 24.82 56.30
#